data_786c6dc06056aab3d6f4c6dc0646c207
#
_entry.id   786c6dc06056aab3d6f4c6dc0646c207
#
_cell.length_a   1.000
_cell.length_b   1.000
_cell.length_c   1.000
_cell.angle_alpha   90.00
_cell.angle_beta   90.00
_cell.angle_gamma   90.00
#
_symmetry.space_group_name_H-M   'P 1'
#
loop_
_entity.id
_entity.type
_entity.pdbx_description
1 polymer ?
#
loop_
_entity_poly.entity_id
_entity_poly.type
_entity_poly.pdbx_seq_one_letter_code
_entity_poly.pdbx_strand_id
1 'polypeptide(L)'
;MNVEPVLLALQAAFLILLYVFIWRVVRSAGRDMQVAPQESFILAPSQLAAEHHVADPGRLVVERSKAVAVGKTFDAGPVPVTVGRSGDNTISLDGDEFASGEHARIESQRDGVWILDLGSTNGTFVNGERVDGGHHLHERRR
;
A
#
# COMPACT_ATOMS: atom_id res chain seq x y z
N MET A 1 43.44 -6.75 -32.68
CA MET A 1 42.18 -6.89 -31.91
C MET A 1 41.44 -5.58 -32.06
N ASN A 2 40.28 -5.59 -32.75
CA ASN A 2 39.50 -4.37 -33.00
C ASN A 2 38.78 -4.00 -31.70
N VAL A 3 39.22 -2.93 -31.05
CA VAL A 3 38.64 -2.44 -29.77
C VAL A 3 37.30 -1.71 -29.99
N GLU A 4 37.01 -1.27 -31.21
CA GLU A 4 35.79 -0.55 -31.55
C GLU A 4 34.49 -1.34 -31.23
N PRO A 5 34.35 -2.64 -31.65
CA PRO A 5 33.11 -3.36 -31.35
C PRO A 5 32.91 -3.65 -29.84
N VAL A 6 34.00 -3.79 -29.10
CA VAL A 6 33.95 -3.98 -27.65
C VAL A 6 33.52 -2.70 -26.95
N LEU A 7 34.00 -1.55 -27.40
CA LEU A 7 33.61 -0.25 -26.86
C LEU A 7 32.13 0.05 -27.13
N LEU A 8 31.66 -0.24 -28.35
CA LEU A 8 30.25 -0.10 -28.71
C LEU A 8 29.33 -1.02 -27.89
N ALA A 9 29.75 -2.25 -27.68
CA ALA A 9 28.98 -3.20 -26.86
C ALA A 9 28.89 -2.73 -25.38
N LEU A 10 30.00 -2.23 -24.82
CA LEU A 10 30.05 -1.70 -23.46
C LEU A 10 29.15 -0.45 -23.31
N GLN A 11 29.17 0.45 -24.31
CA GLN A 11 28.34 1.65 -24.34
C GLN A 11 26.86 1.29 -24.43
N ALA A 12 26.49 0.34 -25.26
CA ALA A 12 25.10 -0.15 -25.36
C ALA A 12 24.62 -0.79 -24.04
N ALA A 13 25.44 -1.63 -23.43
CA ALA A 13 25.13 -2.23 -22.13
C ALA A 13 24.91 -1.18 -21.03
N PHE A 14 25.76 -0.15 -21.00
CA PHE A 14 25.63 0.97 -20.04
C PHE A 14 24.33 1.75 -20.26
N LEU A 15 23.97 2.04 -21.51
CA LEU A 15 22.72 2.76 -21.82
C LEU A 15 21.49 1.94 -21.42
N ILE A 16 21.50 0.63 -21.67
CA ILE A 16 20.40 -0.26 -21.25
C ILE A 16 20.26 -0.25 -19.72
N LEU A 17 21.37 -0.37 -19.00
CA LEU A 17 21.38 -0.38 -17.54
C LEU A 17 20.90 0.98 -16.98
N LEU A 18 21.34 2.09 -17.58
CA LEU A 18 20.90 3.43 -17.22
C LEU A 18 19.39 3.60 -17.46
N TYR A 19 18.90 3.10 -18.60
CA TYR A 19 17.48 3.21 -18.94
C TYR A 19 16.59 2.38 -17.99
N VAL A 20 17.02 1.15 -17.65
CA VAL A 20 16.34 0.30 -16.68
C VAL A 20 16.35 0.95 -15.29
N PHE A 21 17.48 1.57 -14.90
CA PHE A 21 17.57 2.28 -13.63
C PHE A 21 16.62 3.48 -13.58
N ILE A 22 16.63 4.34 -14.62
CA ILE A 22 15.71 5.48 -14.70
C ILE A 22 14.25 5.02 -14.68
N TRP A 23 13.92 3.99 -15.47
CA TRP A 23 12.57 3.42 -15.48
C TRP A 23 12.15 2.92 -14.11
N ARG A 24 13.07 2.27 -13.38
CA ARG A 24 12.82 1.79 -12.03
C ARG A 24 12.60 2.94 -11.04
N VAL A 25 13.41 4.01 -11.14
CA VAL A 25 13.28 5.21 -10.31
C VAL A 25 11.97 5.95 -10.60
N VAL A 26 11.63 6.16 -11.87
CA VAL A 26 10.39 6.83 -12.28
C VAL A 26 9.18 6.01 -11.83
N ARG A 27 9.24 4.68 -11.97
CA ARG A 27 8.16 3.80 -11.52
C ARG A 27 8.03 3.79 -9.98
N SER A 28 9.13 3.96 -9.25
CA SER A 28 9.10 4.11 -7.79
C SER A 28 8.56 5.48 -7.36
N ALA A 29 9.01 6.55 -8.02
CA ALA A 29 8.56 7.92 -7.74
C ALA A 29 7.08 8.15 -8.12
N GLY A 30 6.58 7.48 -9.16
CA GLY A 30 5.17 7.58 -9.56
C GLY A 30 4.18 6.95 -8.58
N ARG A 31 4.67 6.18 -7.60
CA ARG A 31 3.85 5.60 -6.52
C ARG A 31 3.70 6.53 -5.32
N ASP A 32 4.61 7.50 -5.15
CA ASP A 32 4.56 8.46 -4.05
C ASP A 32 3.74 9.73 -4.36
N MET A 33 3.32 9.93 -5.61
CA MET A 33 2.61 11.15 -6.03
C MET A 33 1.07 11.02 -6.06
N GLN A 34 0.48 10.22 -5.20
CA GLN A 34 -0.91 10.43 -4.83
C GLN A 34 -1.02 11.16 -3.48
N VAL A 35 -0.13 12.14 -3.28
CA VAL A 35 -0.44 13.22 -2.35
C VAL A 35 -1.50 14.06 -3.04
N ALA A 36 -2.74 13.90 -2.61
CA ALA A 36 -3.82 14.81 -2.95
C ALA A 36 -3.34 16.25 -2.72
N PRO A 37 -3.68 17.20 -3.61
CA PRO A 37 -3.34 18.60 -3.38
C PRO A 37 -3.90 19.00 -2.02
N GLN A 38 -3.01 19.37 -1.11
CA GLN A 38 -3.38 20.06 0.12
C GLN A 38 -3.96 21.42 -0.27
N GLU A 39 -5.23 21.44 -0.60
CA GLU A 39 -5.98 22.66 -0.46
C GLU A 39 -6.11 22.90 1.05
N SER A 40 -5.31 23.82 1.54
CA SER A 40 -5.38 24.32 2.89
C SER A 40 -6.70 25.06 3.09
N PHE A 41 -7.79 24.31 3.19
CA PHE A 41 -9.03 24.83 3.74
C PHE A 41 -8.92 24.74 5.27
N ILE A 42 -8.61 25.88 5.87
CA ILE A 42 -8.79 26.08 7.31
C ILE A 42 -10.30 26.08 7.57
N LEU A 43 -10.90 24.92 7.67
CA LEU A 43 -12.27 24.76 8.18
C LEU A 43 -12.20 24.68 9.70
N ALA A 44 -13.04 25.49 10.34
CA ALA A 44 -13.15 25.53 11.81
C ALA A 44 -13.45 24.13 12.36
N PRO A 45 -12.91 23.78 13.56
CA PRO A 45 -13.01 22.42 14.13
C PRO A 45 -14.44 21.91 14.35
N SER A 46 -15.42 22.79 14.35
CA SER A 46 -16.83 22.45 14.59
C SER A 46 -17.56 21.89 13.35
N GLN A 47 -17.01 22.06 12.14
CA GLN A 47 -17.64 21.56 10.90
C GLN A 47 -17.10 20.21 10.46
N LEU A 48 -15.93 19.78 10.98
CA LEU A 48 -15.36 18.45 10.71
C LEU A 48 -16.09 17.31 11.43
N ALA A 49 -16.86 17.62 12.46
CA ALA A 49 -17.60 16.59 13.22
C ALA A 49 -18.97 16.23 12.63
N ALA A 50 -19.48 16.99 11.65
CA ALA A 50 -20.86 16.86 11.20
C ALA A 50 -21.06 16.03 9.92
N GLU A 51 -20.02 15.69 9.16
CA GLU A 51 -20.18 15.03 7.85
C GLU A 51 -19.49 13.65 7.71
N HIS A 52 -18.76 13.18 8.70
CA HIS A 52 -18.28 11.81 8.72
C HIS A 52 -19.26 10.93 9.50
N HIS A 53 -20.40 10.60 8.89
CA HIS A 53 -21.08 9.35 9.20
C HIS A 53 -20.18 8.23 8.68
N VAL A 54 -19.08 7.99 9.41
CA VAL A 54 -18.30 6.76 9.23
C VAL A 54 -19.22 5.67 9.71
N ALA A 55 -19.57 4.75 8.83
CA ALA A 55 -20.14 3.46 9.22
C ALA A 55 -19.32 2.93 10.40
N ASP A 56 -19.97 2.27 11.35
CA ASP A 56 -19.34 1.73 12.56
C ASP A 56 -17.93 1.22 12.24
N PRO A 57 -16.87 1.76 12.87
CA PRO A 57 -15.51 1.47 12.45
C PRO A 57 -15.28 -0.01 12.51
N GLY A 58 -15.05 -0.64 11.36
CA GLY A 58 -14.81 -2.06 11.27
C GLY A 58 -13.63 -2.44 12.17
N ARG A 59 -13.69 -3.60 12.81
CA ARG A 59 -12.60 -4.14 13.61
C ARG A 59 -11.87 -5.22 12.84
N LEU A 60 -10.59 -5.04 12.64
CA LEU A 60 -9.69 -6.02 12.05
C LEU A 60 -9.11 -6.90 13.15
N VAL A 61 -9.16 -8.20 12.98
CA VAL A 61 -8.59 -9.17 13.93
C VAL A 61 -7.56 -10.02 13.21
N VAL A 62 -6.38 -10.17 13.79
CA VAL A 62 -5.33 -11.04 13.26
C VAL A 62 -5.68 -12.49 13.55
N GLU A 63 -6.11 -13.24 12.54
CA GLU A 63 -6.42 -14.67 12.67
C GLU A 63 -5.17 -15.55 12.55
N ARG A 64 -4.23 -15.16 11.69
CA ARG A 64 -2.98 -15.89 11.48
C ARG A 64 -1.87 -14.95 11.01
N SER A 65 -0.75 -14.95 11.70
CA SER A 65 0.45 -14.23 11.28
C SER A 65 1.68 -14.80 11.98
N LYS A 66 2.85 -14.67 11.36
CA LYS A 66 4.15 -14.93 11.99
C LYS A 66 4.75 -13.68 12.62
N ALA A 67 4.38 -12.51 12.09
CA ALA A 67 4.93 -11.21 12.46
C ALA A 67 4.09 -10.49 13.53
N VAL A 68 2.78 -10.73 13.56
CA VAL A 68 1.84 -10.05 14.46
C VAL A 68 1.15 -11.06 15.36
N ALA A 69 0.96 -10.73 16.63
CA ALA A 69 0.29 -11.62 17.57
C ALA A 69 -1.14 -11.94 17.13
N VAL A 70 -1.48 -13.24 17.13
CA VAL A 70 -2.83 -13.72 16.82
C VAL A 70 -3.81 -13.19 17.88
N GLY A 71 -4.97 -12.73 17.43
CA GLY A 71 -5.98 -12.09 18.29
C GLY A 71 -5.78 -10.60 18.50
N LYS A 72 -4.66 -10.01 18.04
CA LYS A 72 -4.49 -8.56 18.04
C LYS A 72 -5.54 -7.89 17.16
N THR A 73 -6.09 -6.79 17.65
CA THR A 73 -7.15 -6.05 16.96
C THR A 73 -6.66 -4.67 16.53
N PHE A 74 -7.18 -4.20 15.41
CA PHE A 74 -6.96 -2.85 14.90
C PHE A 74 -8.32 -2.28 14.47
N ASP A 75 -8.56 -1.02 14.76
CA ASP A 75 -9.80 -0.36 14.35
C ASP A 75 -9.60 0.25 12.96
N ALA A 76 -10.48 -0.12 12.03
CA ALA A 76 -10.57 0.51 10.71
C ALA A 76 -11.37 1.82 10.84
N GLY A 77 -10.75 2.84 11.44
CA GLY A 77 -11.33 4.14 11.67
C GLY A 77 -11.16 5.12 10.49
N PRO A 78 -11.32 6.42 10.73
CA PRO A 78 -11.16 7.46 9.70
C PRO A 78 -9.71 7.59 9.21
N VAL A 79 -8.75 7.11 9.99
CA VAL A 79 -7.34 7.08 9.59
C VAL A 79 -7.06 5.75 8.89
N PRO A 80 -6.50 5.76 7.69
CA PRO A 80 -6.16 4.53 6.99
C PRO A 80 -5.18 3.66 7.78
N VAL A 81 -5.41 2.35 7.77
CA VAL A 81 -4.53 1.35 8.36
C VAL A 81 -3.61 0.81 7.28
N THR A 82 -2.31 1.07 7.38
CA THR A 82 -1.30 0.55 6.46
C THR A 82 -0.78 -0.79 6.93
N VAL A 83 -0.52 -1.70 5.99
CA VAL A 83 -0.02 -3.05 6.22
C VAL A 83 1.21 -3.28 5.35
N GLY A 84 2.30 -3.74 5.92
CA GLY A 84 3.51 -4.05 5.17
C GLY A 84 4.70 -4.41 6.05
N ARG A 85 5.81 -4.81 5.41
CA ARG A 85 7.02 -5.24 6.12
C ARG A 85 7.77 -4.09 6.79
N SER A 86 7.66 -2.86 6.27
CA SER A 86 8.29 -1.69 6.89
C SER A 86 7.73 -1.44 8.28
N GLY A 87 8.60 -1.04 9.22
CA GLY A 87 8.21 -0.68 10.58
C GLY A 87 7.31 0.54 10.68
N ASP A 88 7.24 1.36 9.62
CA ASP A 88 6.41 2.57 9.56
C ASP A 88 4.93 2.28 9.31
N ASN A 89 4.59 1.01 8.98
CA ASN A 89 3.19 0.63 8.80
C ASN A 89 2.45 0.49 10.12
N THR A 90 1.16 0.82 10.12
CA THR A 90 0.26 0.60 11.28
C THR A 90 0.25 -0.87 11.71
N ILE A 91 0.24 -1.77 10.73
CA ILE A 91 0.40 -3.22 10.90
C ILE A 91 1.73 -3.61 10.27
N SER A 92 2.78 -3.61 11.06
CA SER A 92 4.10 -4.05 10.61
C SER A 92 4.16 -5.58 10.55
N LEU A 93 4.50 -6.10 9.37
CA LEU A 93 4.77 -7.50 9.10
C LEU A 93 6.28 -7.76 9.08
N ASP A 94 7.00 -7.20 10.06
CA ASP A 94 8.45 -7.35 10.15
C ASP A 94 8.86 -8.82 10.19
N GLY A 95 9.88 -9.17 9.40
CA GLY A 95 10.34 -10.55 9.24
C GLY A 95 9.51 -11.41 8.28
N ASP A 96 8.43 -10.91 7.68
CA ASP A 96 7.71 -11.60 6.61
C ASP A 96 8.31 -11.26 5.24
N GLU A 97 9.08 -12.19 4.68
CA GLU A 97 9.75 -12.03 3.38
C GLU A 97 8.78 -11.93 2.21
N PHE A 98 7.54 -12.39 2.39
CA PHE A 98 6.50 -12.34 1.35
C PHE A 98 5.74 -11.02 1.34
N ALA A 99 5.83 -10.23 2.40
CA ALA A 99 5.23 -8.91 2.46
C ALA A 99 6.14 -7.86 1.81
N SER A 100 5.56 -6.98 0.99
CA SER A 100 6.23 -5.78 0.49
C SER A 100 6.38 -4.74 1.60
N GLY A 101 7.33 -3.80 1.48
CA GLY A 101 7.57 -2.73 2.46
C GLY A 101 6.27 -1.99 2.80
N GLU A 102 5.57 -1.52 1.77
CA GLU A 102 4.17 -1.11 1.78
C GLU A 102 3.41 -2.15 0.96
N HIS A 103 2.48 -2.88 1.56
CA HIS A 103 1.81 -4.00 0.91
C HIS A 103 0.36 -3.68 0.57
N ALA A 104 -0.39 -3.25 1.56
CA ALA A 104 -1.80 -2.91 1.41
C ALA A 104 -2.21 -1.77 2.34
N ARG A 105 -3.35 -1.15 2.02
CA ARG A 105 -3.97 -0.11 2.83
C ARG A 105 -5.45 -0.42 3.03
N ILE A 106 -5.93 -0.26 4.25
CA ILE A 106 -7.32 -0.48 4.63
C ILE A 106 -7.91 0.89 4.99
N GLU A 107 -9.03 1.20 4.40
CA GLU A 107 -9.73 2.49 4.54
C GLU A 107 -11.19 2.28 4.88
N SER A 108 -11.70 3.08 5.82
CA SER A 108 -13.15 3.22 6.02
C SER A 108 -13.70 4.26 5.05
N GLN A 109 -14.68 3.86 4.25
CA GLN A 109 -15.44 4.73 3.36
C GLN A 109 -16.91 4.77 3.80
N ARG A 110 -17.74 5.57 3.13
CA ARG A 110 -19.16 5.74 3.50
C ARG A 110 -19.98 4.46 3.38
N ASP A 111 -19.57 3.57 2.48
CA ASP A 111 -20.22 2.29 2.14
C ASP A 111 -19.59 1.07 2.83
N GLY A 112 -18.57 1.29 3.67
CA GLY A 112 -17.92 0.23 4.44
C GLY A 112 -16.40 0.31 4.44
N VAL A 113 -15.75 -0.82 4.68
CA VAL A 113 -14.29 -0.93 4.76
C VAL A 113 -13.75 -1.44 3.43
N TRP A 114 -12.74 -0.78 2.92
CA TRP A 114 -12.05 -1.09 1.68
C TRP A 114 -10.61 -1.50 1.94
N ILE A 115 -10.12 -2.45 1.15
CA ILE A 115 -8.70 -2.80 1.09
C ILE A 115 -8.16 -2.47 -0.29
N LEU A 116 -6.99 -1.83 -0.33
CA LEU A 116 -6.27 -1.49 -1.55
C LEU A 116 -4.91 -2.18 -1.53
N ASP A 117 -4.57 -2.88 -2.61
CA ASP A 117 -3.21 -3.38 -2.83
C ASP A 117 -2.33 -2.23 -3.31
N LEU A 118 -1.21 -2.00 -2.65
CA LEU A 118 -0.25 -0.94 -2.98
C LEU A 118 0.80 -1.38 -4.00
N GLY A 119 0.44 -2.33 -4.87
CA GLY A 119 1.31 -2.94 -5.85
C GLY A 119 2.29 -3.93 -5.21
N SER A 120 1.78 -4.72 -4.30
CA SER A 120 2.57 -5.74 -3.61
C SER A 120 3.13 -6.78 -4.58
N THR A 121 4.30 -7.34 -4.25
CA THR A 121 4.99 -8.32 -5.10
C THR A 121 4.19 -9.61 -5.23
N ASN A 122 3.62 -10.09 -4.12
CA ASN A 122 2.90 -11.38 -4.08
C ASN A 122 1.37 -11.22 -4.18
N GLY A 123 0.86 -9.99 -4.14
CA GLY A 123 -0.56 -9.68 -4.21
C GLY A 123 -1.27 -9.75 -2.85
N THR A 124 -2.35 -9.00 -2.75
CA THR A 124 -3.29 -9.05 -1.64
C THR A 124 -4.49 -9.88 -2.06
N PHE A 125 -5.02 -10.71 -1.16
CA PHE A 125 -6.14 -11.60 -1.44
C PHE A 125 -7.25 -11.40 -0.42
N VAL A 126 -8.50 -11.33 -0.89
CA VAL A 126 -9.70 -11.28 -0.06
C VAL A 126 -10.59 -12.47 -0.40
N ASN A 127 -10.88 -13.34 0.57
CA ASN A 127 -11.65 -14.57 0.38
C ASN A 127 -11.12 -15.49 -0.74
N GLY A 128 -9.81 -15.43 -1.02
CA GLY A 128 -9.15 -16.21 -2.07
C GLY A 128 -9.10 -15.54 -3.44
N GLU A 129 -9.73 -14.40 -3.63
CA GLU A 129 -9.66 -13.59 -4.84
C GLU A 129 -8.58 -12.51 -4.70
N ARG A 130 -7.77 -12.34 -5.75
CA ARG A 130 -6.73 -11.31 -5.77
C ARG A 130 -7.36 -9.93 -5.91
N VAL A 131 -6.89 -9.00 -5.09
CA VAL A 131 -7.29 -7.60 -5.17
C VAL A 131 -6.50 -6.90 -6.27
N ASP A 132 -7.20 -6.47 -7.32
CA ASP A 132 -6.66 -5.62 -8.37
C ASP A 132 -7.22 -4.20 -8.19
N GLY A 133 -6.51 -3.38 -7.39
CA GLY A 133 -6.97 -2.06 -6.98
C GLY A 133 -7.69 -2.08 -5.62
N GLY A 134 -8.87 -1.47 -5.53
CA GLY A 134 -9.67 -1.45 -4.31
C GLY A 134 -10.70 -2.58 -4.25
N HIS A 135 -10.83 -3.21 -3.11
CA HIS A 135 -11.83 -4.25 -2.85
C HIS A 135 -12.62 -3.94 -1.58
N HIS A 136 -13.95 -4.01 -1.65
CA HIS A 136 -14.85 -3.79 -0.52
C HIS A 136 -14.84 -5.01 0.42
N LEU A 137 -14.51 -4.79 1.68
CA LEU A 137 -14.53 -5.84 2.69
C LEU A 137 -15.95 -5.99 3.22
N HIS A 138 -16.60 -7.10 2.91
CA HIS A 138 -17.89 -7.44 3.51
C HIS A 138 -17.70 -7.93 4.94
N GLU A 139 -18.42 -7.33 5.88
CA GLU A 139 -18.47 -7.81 7.26
C GLU A 139 -19.02 -9.23 7.30
N ARG A 140 -18.22 -10.15 7.81
CA ARG A 140 -18.71 -11.50 8.09
C ARG A 140 -19.60 -11.44 9.33
N ARG A 141 -20.91 -11.27 9.16
CA ARG A 141 -21.87 -11.46 10.25
C ARG A 141 -21.76 -12.90 10.74
N ARG A 142 -21.37 -13.06 11.99
CA ARG A 142 -21.45 -14.35 12.71
C ARG A 142 -22.88 -14.57 13.21
#